data_65b4811a60cc4c4ac2d072db7b516079
#
_entry.id   65b4811a60cc4c4ac2d072db7b516079
#
_cell.length_a   1.000
_cell.length_b   1.000
_cell.length_c   1.000
_cell.angle_alpha   90.00
_cell.angle_beta   90.00
_cell.angle_gamma   90.00
#
_symmetry.space_group_name_H-M   'P 1'
#
loop_
_entity.id
_entity.type
_entity.pdbx_description
1 polymer ?
#
loop_
_entity_poly.entity_id
_entity_poly.type
_entity_poly.pdbx_seq_one_letter_code
_entity_poly.pdbx_strand_id
1 'polypeptide(L)'
;MRVGILYSRVRVEEKLLFEAFARRGVDLDLLDDQTLVFDITDVESHPYKDFDVIVERCINHSRALYSLKILNDQGVRTVNTAQVADICGNKLLTTSALAAAGVAQPRVLVAYTPESALKAIEELGYPVVLKPTVGSWGRLLSKVNDRDAAEAILEHKETLGSYHHSIFYIQEYVKKPGRDIRVFQVGPDTICAIYRTSPNWITNTARGGASSNCPITPEIADLCTRAARACGGGVVALDLFEDPDRGLLVNEVNYTMEFRNSIAPTGVDIPDKVVDFTLKVAKDGWAAANGWKDEGPHLTTVTLAEGASA
;
A
#
# COMPACT_ATOMS: atom_id res chain seq x y z
N MET A 1 15.55 18.78 15.70
CA MET A 1 14.57 17.80 15.20
C MET A 1 15.23 16.44 15.22
N ARG A 2 14.64 15.48 15.93
CA ARG A 2 15.16 14.12 16.03
C ARG A 2 14.33 13.19 15.14
N VAL A 3 14.94 12.58 14.14
CA VAL A 3 14.28 11.74 13.15
C VAL A 3 14.80 10.32 13.26
N GLY A 4 13.89 9.36 13.36
CA GLY A 4 14.21 7.94 13.32
C GLY A 4 13.87 7.32 11.95
N ILE A 5 14.56 6.24 11.58
CA ILE A 5 14.16 5.36 10.49
C ILE A 5 14.10 3.93 10.99
N LEU A 6 12.91 3.36 10.96
CA LEU A 6 12.62 1.98 11.33
C LEU A 6 12.79 1.09 10.10
N TYR A 7 13.76 0.18 10.11
CA TYR A 7 14.11 -0.64 8.95
C TYR A 7 14.37 -2.10 9.32
N SER A 8 14.21 -3.01 8.33
CA SER A 8 14.59 -4.43 8.49
C SER A 8 15.98 -4.73 7.95
N ARG A 9 16.38 -4.03 6.89
CA ARG A 9 17.73 -4.08 6.31
C ARG A 9 17.94 -2.87 5.40
N VAL A 10 19.19 -2.47 5.22
CA VAL A 10 19.54 -1.35 4.35
C VAL A 10 19.59 -1.81 2.88
N ARG A 11 18.56 -1.44 2.09
CA ARG A 11 18.50 -1.61 0.65
C ARG A 11 18.97 -0.34 -0.05
N VAL A 12 18.86 -0.30 -1.37
CA VAL A 12 19.19 0.91 -2.16
C VAL A 12 18.28 2.08 -1.77
N GLU A 13 17.00 1.82 -1.57
CA GLU A 13 16.01 2.82 -1.16
C GLU A 13 16.38 3.48 0.18
N GLU A 14 16.76 2.68 1.18
CA GLU A 14 17.18 3.21 2.48
C GLU A 14 18.45 4.04 2.38
N LYS A 15 19.45 3.61 1.59
CA LYS A 15 20.69 4.40 1.34
C LYS A 15 20.35 5.75 0.73
N LEU A 16 19.50 5.79 -0.28
CA LEU A 16 19.06 7.03 -0.94
C LEU A 16 18.31 7.96 0.03
N LEU A 17 17.51 7.42 0.94
CA LEU A 17 16.86 8.20 1.99
C LEU A 17 17.89 8.76 2.98
N PHE A 18 18.88 7.95 3.43
CA PHE A 18 19.93 8.43 4.32
C PHE A 18 20.71 9.61 3.70
N GLU A 19 21.07 9.49 2.41
CA GLU A 19 21.72 10.55 1.67
C GLU A 19 20.84 11.81 1.56
N ALA A 20 19.54 11.64 1.33
CA ALA A 20 18.60 12.75 1.24
C ALA A 20 18.43 13.48 2.58
N PHE A 21 18.34 12.76 3.71
CA PHE A 21 18.32 13.36 5.04
C PHE A 21 19.64 14.08 5.35
N ALA A 22 20.78 13.47 5.02
CA ALA A 22 22.10 14.10 5.21
C ALA A 22 22.24 15.40 4.41
N ARG A 23 21.72 15.45 3.17
CA ARG A 23 21.71 16.71 2.37
C ARG A 23 20.90 17.83 3.04
N ARG A 24 19.94 17.49 3.88
CA ARG A 24 19.12 18.44 4.67
C ARG A 24 19.70 18.74 6.05
N GLY A 25 20.89 18.20 6.36
CA GLY A 25 21.54 18.37 7.67
C GLY A 25 20.78 17.72 8.81
N VAL A 26 20.05 16.65 8.52
CA VAL A 26 19.30 15.88 9.51
C VAL A 26 20.02 14.57 9.80
N ASP A 27 20.45 14.39 11.04
CA ASP A 27 20.99 13.13 11.51
C ASP A 27 19.87 12.14 11.80
N LEU A 28 20.05 10.89 11.37
CA LEU A 28 19.08 9.81 11.54
C LEU A 28 19.48 8.86 12.66
N ASP A 29 18.55 8.60 13.55
CA ASP A 29 18.62 7.43 14.44
C ASP A 29 18.12 6.17 13.71
N LEU A 30 19.01 5.18 13.58
CA LEU A 30 18.69 3.93 12.87
C LEU A 30 18.07 2.91 13.84
N LEU A 31 16.83 2.51 13.58
CA LEU A 31 16.04 1.59 14.40
C LEU A 31 15.87 0.26 13.64
N ASP A 32 16.66 -0.76 13.98
CA ASP A 32 16.54 -2.10 13.39
C ASP A 32 15.35 -2.85 14.00
N ASP A 33 14.38 -3.23 13.19
CA ASP A 33 13.15 -3.91 13.63
C ASP A 33 13.41 -5.24 14.35
N GLN A 34 14.61 -5.84 14.16
CA GLN A 34 14.98 -7.09 14.78
C GLN A 34 15.50 -6.92 16.23
N THR A 35 15.87 -5.71 16.61
CA THR A 35 16.45 -5.39 17.92
C THR A 35 15.50 -4.61 18.83
N LEU A 36 14.37 -4.17 18.28
CA LEU A 36 13.41 -3.37 19.03
C LEU A 36 12.69 -4.20 20.09
N VAL A 37 12.56 -3.62 21.26
CA VAL A 37 11.72 -4.09 22.36
C VAL A 37 10.81 -2.94 22.78
N PHE A 38 9.50 -3.17 22.78
CA PHE A 38 8.51 -2.20 23.20
C PHE A 38 7.93 -2.62 24.56
N ASP A 39 7.94 -1.74 25.53
CA ASP A 39 7.05 -1.85 26.69
C ASP A 39 5.72 -1.20 26.31
N ILE A 40 4.72 -2.02 26.04
CA ILE A 40 3.39 -1.55 25.63
C ILE A 40 2.51 -1.14 26.82
N THR A 41 2.97 -1.39 28.04
CA THR A 41 2.27 -1.04 29.27
C THR A 41 2.73 0.29 29.87
N ASP A 42 3.95 0.75 29.51
CA ASP A 42 4.48 2.05 29.88
C ASP A 42 4.37 3.04 28.73
N VAL A 43 3.31 3.83 28.72
CA VAL A 43 3.06 4.86 27.69
C VAL A 43 3.76 6.19 27.95
N GLU A 44 4.30 6.41 29.15
CA GLU A 44 4.90 7.70 29.52
C GLU A 44 6.42 7.71 29.42
N SER A 45 7.07 6.57 29.68
CA SER A 45 8.52 6.47 29.86
C SER A 45 9.23 5.67 28.77
N HIS A 46 8.66 5.59 27.55
CA HIS A 46 9.24 4.84 26.46
C HIS A 46 10.40 5.60 25.77
N PRO A 47 11.39 4.88 25.18
CA PRO A 47 12.60 5.50 24.61
C PRO A 47 12.35 6.29 23.31
N TYR A 48 11.15 6.18 22.73
CA TYR A 48 10.82 6.78 21.43
C TYR A 48 10.11 8.14 21.56
N LYS A 49 9.75 8.59 22.77
CA LYS A 49 8.98 9.82 23.01
C LYS A 49 9.66 11.11 22.51
N ASP A 50 11.01 11.10 22.43
CA ASP A 50 11.78 12.27 22.02
C ASP A 50 11.97 12.35 20.49
N PHE A 51 11.41 11.41 19.71
CA PHE A 51 11.41 11.52 18.28
C PHE A 51 10.33 12.48 17.79
N ASP A 52 10.70 13.41 16.91
CA ASP A 52 9.75 14.28 16.23
C ASP A 52 8.96 13.48 15.16
N VAL A 53 9.62 12.49 14.53
CA VAL A 53 9.01 11.58 13.56
C VAL A 53 9.88 10.33 13.35
N ILE A 54 9.23 9.19 13.06
CA ILE A 54 9.92 7.97 12.65
C ILE A 54 9.40 7.54 11.27
N VAL A 55 10.32 7.32 10.31
CA VAL A 55 10.00 6.80 8.97
C VAL A 55 10.01 5.27 8.99
N GLU A 56 8.95 4.65 8.51
CA GLU A 56 8.82 3.20 8.40
C GLU A 56 9.36 2.69 7.06
N ARG A 57 10.27 1.71 7.13
CA ARG A 57 10.90 1.04 5.98
C ARG A 57 11.07 -0.47 6.19
N CYS A 58 10.24 -1.10 7.02
CA CYS A 58 10.30 -2.54 7.25
C CYS A 58 9.88 -3.34 6.02
N ILE A 59 10.47 -4.53 5.88
CA ILE A 59 10.11 -5.47 4.82
C ILE A 59 8.94 -6.37 5.27
N ASN A 60 8.91 -6.73 6.55
CA ASN A 60 7.86 -7.56 7.12
C ASN A 60 6.66 -6.71 7.51
N HIS A 61 5.54 -6.89 6.82
CA HIS A 61 4.32 -6.13 7.05
C HIS A 61 3.81 -6.20 8.50
N SER A 62 3.82 -7.38 9.12
CA SER A 62 3.32 -7.52 10.49
C SER A 62 4.20 -6.78 11.50
N ARG A 63 5.54 -6.82 11.34
CA ARG A 63 6.45 -6.04 12.18
C ARG A 63 6.25 -4.54 11.97
N ALA A 64 6.13 -4.10 10.71
CA ALA A 64 5.83 -2.71 10.38
C ALA A 64 4.55 -2.24 11.06
N LEU A 65 3.44 -2.95 10.82
CA LEU A 65 2.11 -2.59 11.31
C LEU A 65 2.07 -2.48 12.83
N TYR A 66 2.58 -3.50 13.54
CA TYR A 66 2.53 -3.48 15.01
C TYR A 66 3.50 -2.49 15.63
N SER A 67 4.68 -2.29 15.05
CA SER A 67 5.59 -1.22 15.50
C SER A 67 4.97 0.16 15.32
N LEU A 68 4.38 0.42 14.14
CA LEU A 68 3.67 1.67 13.88
C LEU A 68 2.49 1.86 14.84
N LYS A 69 1.71 0.79 15.10
CA LYS A 69 0.57 0.86 16.02
C LYS A 69 1.03 1.24 17.42
N ILE A 70 2.06 0.59 17.95
CA ILE A 70 2.62 0.89 19.29
C ILE A 70 3.14 2.34 19.32
N LEU A 71 3.95 2.75 18.35
CA LEU A 71 4.49 4.10 18.29
C LEU A 71 3.39 5.16 18.22
N ASN A 72 2.37 4.95 17.36
CA ASN A 72 1.28 5.91 17.24
C ASN A 72 0.41 5.97 18.50
N ASP A 73 0.14 4.84 19.18
CA ASP A 73 -0.58 4.80 20.45
C ASP A 73 0.19 5.51 21.58
N GLN A 74 1.52 5.48 21.50
CA GLN A 74 2.41 6.22 22.40
C GLN A 74 2.64 7.69 21.97
N GLY A 75 1.89 8.20 20.99
CA GLY A 75 1.95 9.59 20.54
C GLY A 75 3.10 9.94 19.62
N VAL A 76 3.92 8.97 19.18
CA VAL A 76 5.02 9.19 18.26
C VAL A 76 4.49 9.32 16.82
N ARG A 77 4.85 10.41 16.14
CA ARG A 77 4.50 10.61 14.73
C ARG A 77 5.31 9.66 13.86
N THR A 78 4.65 9.07 12.87
CA THR A 78 5.31 8.15 11.93
C THR A 78 4.95 8.47 10.47
N VAL A 79 5.81 8.09 9.54
CA VAL A 79 5.58 8.10 8.10
C VAL A 79 5.90 6.71 7.55
N ASN A 80 4.91 5.92 7.13
CA ASN A 80 3.47 6.20 7.20
C ASN A 80 2.91 5.90 8.61
N THR A 81 1.60 6.16 8.79
CA THR A 81 0.91 5.81 10.04
C THR A 81 0.51 4.33 10.08
N ALA A 82 0.17 3.84 11.27
CA ALA A 82 -0.38 2.49 11.44
C ALA A 82 -1.66 2.28 10.62
N GLN A 83 -2.53 3.28 10.52
CA GLN A 83 -3.75 3.22 9.71
C GLN A 83 -3.45 3.01 8.23
N VAL A 84 -2.48 3.76 7.68
CA VAL A 84 -2.06 3.59 6.29
C VAL A 84 -1.45 2.21 6.05
N ALA A 85 -0.62 1.73 6.99
CA ALA A 85 -0.01 0.41 6.90
C ALA A 85 -1.05 -0.72 6.95
N ASP A 86 -2.07 -0.60 7.81
CA ASP A 86 -3.16 -1.59 7.92
C ASP A 86 -3.98 -1.66 6.63
N ILE A 87 -4.43 -0.51 6.13
CA ILE A 87 -5.23 -0.46 4.90
C ILE A 87 -4.42 -0.92 3.69
N CYS A 88 -3.24 -0.34 3.45
CA CYS A 88 -2.45 -0.62 2.25
C CYS A 88 -1.73 -1.97 2.30
N GLY A 89 -1.47 -2.52 3.49
CA GLY A 89 -0.86 -3.84 3.68
C GLY A 89 -1.81 -5.01 3.42
N ASN A 90 -3.12 -4.74 3.34
CA ASN A 90 -4.16 -5.74 3.13
C ASN A 90 -5.04 -5.37 1.93
N LYS A 91 -4.98 -6.17 0.85
CA LYS A 91 -5.72 -5.92 -0.40
C LYS A 91 -7.23 -5.82 -0.21
N LEU A 92 -7.79 -6.59 0.73
CA LEU A 92 -9.22 -6.53 1.05
C LEU A 92 -9.57 -5.16 1.64
N LEU A 93 -8.79 -4.69 2.62
CA LEU A 93 -9.01 -3.39 3.25
C LEU A 93 -8.79 -2.25 2.26
N THR A 94 -7.74 -2.32 1.43
CA THR A 94 -7.52 -1.35 0.35
C THR A 94 -8.73 -1.28 -0.59
N THR A 95 -9.18 -2.44 -1.10
CA THR A 95 -10.34 -2.51 -2.01
C THR A 95 -11.60 -1.94 -1.36
N SER A 96 -11.85 -2.25 -0.09
CA SER A 96 -13.00 -1.71 0.66
C SER A 96 -12.92 -0.20 0.82
N ALA A 97 -11.76 0.34 1.18
CA ALA A 97 -11.54 1.79 1.33
C ALA A 97 -11.73 2.54 -0.01
N LEU A 98 -11.17 2.00 -1.10
CA LEU A 98 -11.35 2.55 -2.44
C LEU A 98 -12.81 2.53 -2.89
N ALA A 99 -13.53 1.43 -2.63
CA ALA A 99 -14.95 1.29 -2.96
C ALA A 99 -15.81 2.32 -2.19
N ALA A 100 -15.57 2.47 -0.89
CA ALA A 100 -16.26 3.46 -0.05
C ALA A 100 -16.04 4.91 -0.53
N ALA A 101 -14.87 5.19 -1.11
CA ALA A 101 -14.53 6.50 -1.69
C ALA A 101 -14.95 6.66 -3.17
N GLY A 102 -15.60 5.69 -3.78
CA GLY A 102 -15.99 5.72 -5.19
C GLY A 102 -14.80 5.77 -6.15
N VAL A 103 -13.67 5.20 -5.78
CA VAL A 103 -12.46 5.14 -6.62
C VAL A 103 -12.57 3.97 -7.58
N ALA A 104 -12.33 4.23 -8.86
CA ALA A 104 -12.38 3.21 -9.91
C ALA A 104 -11.30 2.14 -9.68
N GLN A 105 -11.72 0.87 -9.64
CA GLN A 105 -10.88 -0.29 -9.39
C GLN A 105 -11.45 -1.53 -10.07
N PRO A 106 -10.66 -2.62 -10.25
CA PRO A 106 -11.19 -3.88 -10.72
C PRO A 106 -12.28 -4.43 -9.80
N ARG A 107 -13.25 -5.14 -10.36
CA ARG A 107 -14.27 -5.84 -9.58
C ARG A 107 -13.63 -6.95 -8.76
N VAL A 108 -14.01 -7.03 -7.49
CA VAL A 108 -13.50 -8.01 -6.53
C VAL A 108 -14.65 -8.66 -5.79
N LEU A 109 -14.62 -9.98 -5.67
CA LEU A 109 -15.47 -10.75 -4.80
C LEU A 109 -14.61 -11.43 -3.73
N VAL A 110 -15.18 -11.58 -2.53
CA VAL A 110 -14.52 -12.26 -1.40
C VAL A 110 -15.37 -13.41 -0.94
N ALA A 111 -14.76 -14.57 -0.73
CA ALA A 111 -15.42 -15.78 -0.26
C ALA A 111 -14.60 -16.45 0.84
N TYR A 112 -15.20 -17.32 1.62
CA TYR A 112 -14.59 -17.95 2.79
C TYR A 112 -14.59 -19.48 2.72
N THR A 113 -15.22 -20.07 1.71
CA THR A 113 -15.15 -21.51 1.44
C THR A 113 -14.84 -21.75 -0.04
N PRO A 114 -14.25 -22.90 -0.41
CA PRO A 114 -14.01 -23.25 -1.81
C PRO A 114 -15.29 -23.21 -2.67
N GLU A 115 -16.43 -23.67 -2.14
CA GLU A 115 -17.69 -23.71 -2.86
C GLU A 115 -18.22 -22.29 -3.15
N SER A 116 -18.15 -21.40 -2.16
CA SER A 116 -18.55 -19.99 -2.36
C SER A 116 -17.55 -19.24 -3.25
N ALA A 117 -16.26 -19.59 -3.17
CA ALA A 117 -15.23 -19.03 -4.04
C ALA A 117 -15.45 -19.46 -5.51
N LEU A 118 -15.77 -20.72 -5.76
CA LEU A 118 -16.07 -21.21 -7.09
C LEU A 118 -17.29 -20.48 -7.71
N LYS A 119 -18.36 -20.29 -6.92
CA LYS A 119 -19.54 -19.50 -7.36
C LYS A 119 -19.15 -18.06 -7.71
N ALA A 120 -18.32 -17.43 -6.88
CA ALA A 120 -17.83 -16.07 -7.13
C ALA A 120 -16.97 -15.98 -8.40
N ILE A 121 -16.13 -16.99 -8.67
CA ILE A 121 -15.33 -17.08 -9.90
C ILE A 121 -16.27 -17.19 -11.11
N GLU A 122 -17.27 -18.04 -11.05
CA GLU A 122 -18.25 -18.22 -12.14
C GLU A 122 -19.09 -16.96 -12.37
N GLU A 123 -19.41 -16.21 -11.32
CA GLU A 123 -20.10 -14.92 -11.44
C GLU A 123 -19.23 -13.84 -12.13
N LEU A 124 -17.93 -13.78 -11.81
CA LEU A 124 -17.00 -12.86 -12.46
C LEU A 124 -16.70 -13.26 -13.92
N GLY A 125 -16.74 -14.55 -14.18
CA GLY A 125 -16.32 -15.14 -15.46
C GLY A 125 -14.80 -15.31 -15.56
N TYR A 126 -14.37 -16.25 -16.42
CA TYR A 126 -12.96 -16.53 -16.64
C TYR A 126 -12.33 -15.63 -17.70
N PRO A 127 -11.04 -15.27 -17.56
CA PRO A 127 -10.18 -15.59 -16.44
C PRO A 127 -10.37 -14.67 -15.23
N VAL A 128 -10.02 -15.15 -14.04
CA VAL A 128 -9.94 -14.36 -12.80
C VAL A 128 -8.53 -14.41 -12.22
N VAL A 129 -8.26 -13.53 -11.24
CA VAL A 129 -6.99 -13.53 -10.50
C VAL A 129 -7.26 -13.78 -9.02
N LEU A 130 -6.74 -14.87 -8.48
CA LEU A 130 -6.71 -15.14 -7.05
C LEU A 130 -5.45 -14.50 -6.45
N LYS A 131 -5.63 -13.76 -5.36
CA LYS A 131 -4.54 -13.08 -4.63
C LYS A 131 -4.60 -13.41 -3.14
N PRO A 132 -3.46 -13.48 -2.43
CA PRO A 132 -3.49 -13.43 -0.98
C PRO A 132 -3.90 -12.02 -0.54
N THR A 133 -4.66 -11.91 0.53
CA THR A 133 -5.04 -10.60 1.10
C THR A 133 -3.83 -9.80 1.57
N VAL A 134 -2.87 -10.47 2.21
CA VAL A 134 -1.57 -9.93 2.60
C VAL A 134 -0.47 -10.61 1.78
N GLY A 135 0.40 -9.83 1.14
CA GLY A 135 1.50 -10.36 0.32
C GLY A 135 2.00 -9.33 -0.68
N SER A 136 3.28 -9.47 -1.07
CA SER A 136 4.02 -8.52 -1.90
C SER A 136 4.69 -9.20 -3.10
N TRP A 137 5.21 -8.39 -4.03
CA TRP A 137 6.02 -8.78 -5.19
C TRP A 137 5.38 -9.78 -6.14
N GLY A 138 4.05 -9.79 -6.24
CA GLY A 138 3.33 -10.70 -7.14
C GLY A 138 3.52 -12.18 -6.80
N ARG A 139 3.81 -12.51 -5.52
CA ARG A 139 3.88 -13.89 -5.05
C ARG A 139 2.48 -14.44 -4.79
N LEU A 140 2.29 -15.73 -5.03
CA LEU A 140 1.03 -16.46 -4.82
C LEU A 140 -0.16 -15.86 -5.60
N LEU A 141 0.11 -15.14 -6.69
CA LEU A 141 -0.92 -14.75 -7.65
C LEU A 141 -1.21 -15.91 -8.59
N SER A 142 -2.46 -16.24 -8.78
CA SER A 142 -2.90 -17.28 -9.70
C SER A 142 -3.89 -16.69 -10.70
N LYS A 143 -3.56 -16.74 -11.99
CA LYS A 143 -4.52 -16.49 -13.07
C LYS A 143 -5.26 -17.79 -13.37
N VAL A 144 -6.55 -17.82 -13.13
CA VAL A 144 -7.42 -18.99 -13.28
C VAL A 144 -8.21 -18.83 -14.56
N ASN A 145 -8.00 -19.72 -15.52
CA ASN A 145 -8.53 -19.58 -16.88
C ASN A 145 -9.82 -20.38 -17.10
N ASP A 146 -10.10 -21.38 -16.26
CA ASP A 146 -11.21 -22.31 -16.39
C ASP A 146 -11.59 -22.91 -15.04
N ARG A 147 -12.68 -23.68 -15.03
CA ARG A 147 -13.23 -24.30 -13.84
C ARG A 147 -12.31 -25.34 -13.22
N ASP A 148 -11.69 -26.19 -14.04
CA ASP A 148 -10.82 -27.27 -13.53
C ASP A 148 -9.61 -26.67 -12.77
N ALA A 149 -9.01 -25.60 -13.31
CA ALA A 149 -7.95 -24.84 -12.65
C ALA A 149 -8.45 -24.16 -11.36
N ALA A 150 -9.70 -23.67 -11.35
CA ALA A 150 -10.30 -23.07 -10.15
C ALA A 150 -10.42 -24.10 -9.03
N GLU A 151 -11.06 -25.25 -9.31
CA GLU A 151 -11.26 -26.33 -8.34
C GLU A 151 -9.94 -26.81 -7.74
N ALA A 152 -8.94 -27.06 -8.59
CA ALA A 152 -7.62 -27.50 -8.15
C ALA A 152 -6.92 -26.47 -7.23
N ILE A 153 -6.95 -25.18 -7.55
CA ILE A 153 -6.32 -24.13 -6.74
C ILE A 153 -7.06 -23.92 -5.42
N LEU A 154 -8.38 -23.98 -5.43
CA LEU A 154 -9.20 -23.82 -4.23
C LEU A 154 -8.95 -24.98 -3.25
N GLU A 155 -8.90 -26.22 -3.72
CA GLU A 155 -8.57 -27.41 -2.92
C GLU A 155 -7.15 -27.30 -2.33
N HIS A 156 -6.16 -26.89 -3.13
CA HIS A 156 -4.80 -26.67 -2.63
C HIS A 156 -4.75 -25.61 -1.52
N LYS A 157 -5.48 -24.53 -1.66
CA LYS A 157 -5.52 -23.46 -0.64
C LYS A 157 -6.21 -23.92 0.64
N GLU A 158 -7.25 -24.71 0.54
CA GLU A 158 -7.94 -25.28 1.69
C GLU A 158 -7.06 -26.29 2.43
N THR A 159 -6.44 -27.23 1.70
CA THR A 159 -5.72 -28.35 2.27
C THR A 159 -4.34 -27.96 2.84
N LEU A 160 -3.57 -27.14 2.11
CA LEU A 160 -2.20 -26.79 2.43
C LEU A 160 -2.03 -25.39 2.99
N GLY A 161 -3.07 -24.57 2.98
CA GLY A 161 -3.04 -23.20 3.44
C GLY A 161 -3.08 -23.08 4.96
N SER A 162 -2.54 -21.96 5.49
CA SER A 162 -2.83 -21.52 6.86
C SER A 162 -4.23 -20.91 6.93
N TYR A 163 -4.72 -20.62 8.15
CA TYR A 163 -6.02 -19.98 8.33
C TYR A 163 -6.20 -18.67 7.53
N HIS A 164 -5.12 -17.94 7.24
CA HIS A 164 -5.14 -16.77 6.35
C HIS A 164 -5.48 -17.12 4.89
N HIS A 165 -5.27 -18.37 4.47
CA HIS A 165 -5.59 -18.82 3.12
C HIS A 165 -7.05 -19.20 2.93
N SER A 166 -7.84 -19.27 4.01
CA SER A 166 -9.30 -19.46 3.95
C SER A 166 -10.07 -18.20 3.49
N ILE A 167 -9.37 -17.09 3.26
CA ILE A 167 -9.93 -15.88 2.65
C ILE A 167 -9.57 -15.90 1.16
N PHE A 168 -10.58 -16.07 0.32
CA PHE A 168 -10.45 -16.09 -1.12
C PHE A 168 -10.74 -14.68 -1.67
N TYR A 169 -9.68 -13.94 -1.98
CA TYR A 169 -9.77 -12.66 -2.68
C TYR A 169 -9.70 -12.92 -4.18
N ILE A 170 -10.80 -12.69 -4.88
CA ILE A 170 -11.03 -13.04 -6.27
C ILE A 170 -11.25 -11.75 -7.06
N GLN A 171 -10.32 -11.42 -7.94
CA GLN A 171 -10.38 -10.21 -8.77
C GLN A 171 -10.63 -10.59 -10.23
N GLU A 172 -11.48 -9.83 -10.92
CA GLU A 172 -11.58 -9.90 -12.36
C GLU A 172 -10.21 -9.73 -13.06
N TYR A 173 -10.03 -10.39 -14.17
CA TYR A 173 -8.81 -10.20 -14.97
C TYR A 173 -8.97 -9.01 -15.90
N VAL A 174 -8.26 -7.92 -15.63
CA VAL A 174 -8.22 -6.74 -16.51
C VAL A 174 -7.27 -7.00 -17.68
N LYS A 175 -7.78 -6.89 -18.91
CA LYS A 175 -7.02 -7.08 -20.14
C LYS A 175 -6.25 -5.79 -20.49
N LYS A 176 -5.16 -5.54 -19.75
CA LYS A 176 -4.31 -4.37 -19.92
C LYS A 176 -3.37 -4.50 -21.14
N PRO A 177 -2.84 -3.40 -21.70
CA PRO A 177 -2.04 -3.38 -22.94
C PRO A 177 -0.57 -3.81 -22.73
N GLY A 178 -0.30 -4.92 -22.01
CA GLY A 178 1.06 -5.42 -21.75
C GLY A 178 1.90 -4.55 -20.81
N ARG A 179 1.28 -3.57 -20.15
CA ARG A 179 1.91 -2.69 -19.16
C ARG A 179 0.96 -2.36 -18.03
N ASP A 180 1.49 -1.77 -16.97
CA ASP A 180 0.75 -1.03 -15.95
C ASP A 180 1.47 0.29 -15.63
N ILE A 181 0.82 1.13 -14.83
CA ILE A 181 1.38 2.41 -14.41
C ILE A 181 1.65 2.34 -12.91
N ARG A 182 2.88 2.66 -12.49
CA ARG A 182 3.19 2.91 -11.09
C ARG A 182 3.31 4.40 -10.86
N VAL A 183 2.46 4.93 -10.00
CA VAL A 183 2.38 6.34 -9.65
C VAL A 183 2.91 6.53 -8.24
N PHE A 184 3.69 7.57 -8.01
CA PHE A 184 4.22 7.93 -6.70
C PHE A 184 3.48 9.15 -6.17
N GLN A 185 2.84 8.96 -5.03
CA GLN A 185 2.09 9.99 -4.30
C GLN A 185 2.80 10.30 -2.99
N VAL A 186 3.07 11.56 -2.72
CA VAL A 186 3.71 12.03 -1.48
C VAL A 186 2.87 13.15 -0.90
N GLY A 187 2.15 12.84 0.17
CA GLY A 187 1.15 13.75 0.71
C GLY A 187 0.10 14.14 -0.33
N PRO A 188 -0.12 15.44 -0.59
CA PRO A 188 -1.09 15.91 -1.57
C PRO A 188 -0.64 15.77 -3.02
N ASP A 189 0.66 15.51 -3.27
CA ASP A 189 1.27 15.65 -4.58
C ASP A 189 1.50 14.32 -5.28
N THR A 190 1.02 14.18 -6.51
CA THR A 190 1.43 13.13 -7.44
C THR A 190 2.76 13.55 -8.07
N ILE A 191 3.87 12.98 -7.60
CA ILE A 191 5.21 13.50 -7.91
C ILE A 191 5.82 12.96 -9.20
N CYS A 192 5.55 11.73 -9.57
CA CYS A 192 5.97 11.11 -10.82
C CYS A 192 5.24 9.79 -11.06
N ALA A 193 5.35 9.27 -12.29
CA ALA A 193 4.83 7.96 -12.67
C ALA A 193 5.74 7.28 -13.69
N ILE A 194 5.69 5.94 -13.71
CA ILE A 194 6.37 5.12 -14.71
C ILE A 194 5.40 4.09 -15.31
N TYR A 195 5.60 3.79 -16.57
CA TYR A 195 5.10 2.56 -17.19
C TYR A 195 6.00 1.39 -16.78
N ARG A 196 5.40 0.24 -16.46
CA ARG A 196 6.10 -1.03 -16.27
C ARG A 196 5.62 -2.00 -17.34
N THR A 197 6.46 -2.25 -18.34
CA THR A 197 6.14 -3.08 -19.50
C THR A 197 6.77 -4.46 -19.37
N SER A 198 6.00 -5.52 -19.65
CA SER A 198 6.47 -6.90 -19.61
C SER A 198 5.70 -7.75 -20.63
N PRO A 199 6.34 -8.77 -21.25
CA PRO A 199 5.62 -9.75 -22.05
C PRO A 199 4.70 -10.66 -21.20
N ASN A 200 4.90 -10.67 -19.89
CA ASN A 200 4.09 -11.43 -18.94
C ASN A 200 2.90 -10.60 -18.46
N TRP A 201 1.82 -11.27 -18.04
CA TRP A 201 0.66 -10.59 -17.46
C TRP A 201 0.96 -9.91 -16.11
N ILE A 202 2.01 -10.37 -15.39
CA ILE A 202 2.56 -9.69 -14.21
C ILE A 202 3.68 -8.77 -14.71
N THR A 203 3.50 -7.47 -14.55
CA THR A 203 4.37 -6.41 -15.11
C THR A 203 5.38 -5.83 -14.12
N ASN A 204 5.43 -6.36 -12.89
CA ASN A 204 6.32 -5.87 -11.83
C ASN A 204 7.79 -5.87 -12.26
N THR A 205 8.52 -4.80 -11.97
CA THR A 205 9.97 -4.67 -12.24
C THR A 205 10.80 -5.76 -11.56
N ALA A 206 10.38 -6.23 -10.37
CA ALA A 206 11.01 -7.35 -9.68
C ALA A 206 10.96 -8.68 -10.49
N ARG A 207 10.11 -8.77 -11.53
CA ARG A 207 10.00 -9.90 -12.45
C ARG A 207 10.54 -9.58 -13.84
N GLY A 208 11.39 -8.56 -13.98
CA GLY A 208 12.05 -8.19 -15.23
C GLY A 208 11.24 -7.22 -16.11
N GLY A 209 10.23 -6.56 -15.57
CA GLY A 209 9.52 -5.49 -16.27
C GLY A 209 10.44 -4.30 -16.55
N ALA A 210 10.41 -3.76 -17.78
CA ALA A 210 11.09 -2.53 -18.15
C ALA A 210 10.32 -1.31 -17.63
N SER A 211 11.05 -0.29 -17.12
CA SER A 211 10.46 0.97 -16.68
C SER A 211 10.74 2.09 -17.67
N SER A 212 9.75 2.93 -17.94
CA SER A 212 9.88 4.16 -18.71
C SER A 212 9.00 5.25 -18.11
N ASN A 213 9.32 6.53 -18.39
CA ASN A 213 8.55 7.65 -17.87
C ASN A 213 7.10 7.60 -18.35
N CYS A 214 6.17 7.83 -17.42
CA CYS A 214 4.75 8.03 -17.70
C CYS A 214 4.39 9.48 -17.36
N PRO A 215 3.97 10.32 -18.32
CA PRO A 215 3.51 11.67 -18.01
C PRO A 215 2.29 11.64 -17.08
N ILE A 216 2.31 12.49 -16.06
CA ILE A 216 1.16 12.65 -15.18
C ILE A 216 0.08 13.45 -15.91
N THR A 217 -1.05 12.81 -16.18
CA THR A 217 -2.24 13.50 -16.68
C THR A 217 -3.11 13.98 -15.51
N PRO A 218 -4.00 14.98 -15.72
CA PRO A 218 -4.96 15.37 -14.70
C PRO A 218 -5.82 14.22 -14.17
N GLU A 219 -6.15 13.24 -15.04
CA GLU A 219 -6.89 12.03 -14.67
C GLU A 219 -6.09 11.14 -13.72
N ILE A 220 -4.80 10.89 -14.02
CA ILE A 220 -3.90 10.13 -13.13
C ILE A 220 -3.78 10.83 -11.78
N ALA A 221 -3.55 12.14 -11.78
CA ALA A 221 -3.37 12.91 -10.55
C ALA A 221 -4.63 12.89 -9.67
N ASP A 222 -5.82 13.13 -10.25
CA ASP A 222 -7.09 13.09 -9.52
C ASP A 222 -7.36 11.71 -8.93
N LEU A 223 -7.27 10.64 -9.77
CA LEU A 223 -7.52 9.27 -9.34
C LEU A 223 -6.58 8.86 -8.19
N CYS A 224 -5.28 9.17 -8.32
CA CYS A 224 -4.28 8.80 -7.31
C CYS A 224 -4.44 9.60 -6.02
N THR A 225 -4.77 10.89 -6.10
CA THR A 225 -5.03 11.72 -4.92
C THR A 225 -6.24 11.21 -4.14
N ARG A 226 -7.34 10.88 -4.82
CA ARG A 226 -8.53 10.31 -4.18
C ARG A 226 -8.24 8.93 -3.56
N ALA A 227 -7.51 8.08 -4.28
CA ALA A 227 -7.14 6.75 -3.80
C ALA A 227 -6.19 6.82 -2.59
N ALA A 228 -5.16 7.67 -2.63
CA ALA A 228 -4.27 7.88 -1.51
C ALA A 228 -5.02 8.42 -0.28
N ARG A 229 -5.91 9.40 -0.47
CA ARG A 229 -6.75 9.93 0.62
C ARG A 229 -7.65 8.85 1.23
N ALA A 230 -8.27 8.00 0.41
CA ALA A 230 -9.09 6.88 0.88
C ALA A 230 -8.31 5.89 1.75
N CYS A 231 -7.01 5.73 1.48
CA CYS A 231 -6.11 4.85 2.24
C CYS A 231 -5.42 5.54 3.44
N GLY A 232 -5.73 6.81 3.70
CA GLY A 232 -5.14 7.55 4.82
C GLY A 232 -3.97 8.47 4.45
N GLY A 233 -3.64 8.67 3.16
CA GLY A 233 -2.62 9.58 2.67
C GLY A 233 -1.18 9.08 2.81
N GLY A 234 -0.26 10.02 2.93
CA GLY A 234 1.15 9.76 3.21
C GLY A 234 2.02 9.52 1.99
N VAL A 235 2.98 8.63 2.13
CA VAL A 235 3.97 8.27 1.11
C VAL A 235 3.59 6.90 0.54
N VAL A 236 2.95 6.88 -0.63
CA VAL A 236 2.43 5.64 -1.23
C VAL A 236 2.75 5.54 -2.72
N ALA A 237 2.85 4.31 -3.20
CA ALA A 237 2.89 4.03 -4.63
C ALA A 237 1.62 3.30 -5.05
N LEU A 238 0.97 3.78 -6.10
CA LEU A 238 -0.27 3.21 -6.64
C LEU A 238 0.04 2.49 -7.96
N ASP A 239 -0.49 1.29 -8.09
CA ASP A 239 -0.41 0.53 -9.33
C ASP A 239 -1.75 0.64 -10.06
N LEU A 240 -1.73 1.22 -11.26
CA LEU A 240 -2.92 1.43 -12.08
C LEU A 240 -2.94 0.48 -13.28
N PHE A 241 -4.11 -0.02 -13.62
CA PHE A 241 -4.38 -0.68 -14.89
C PHE A 241 -5.04 0.29 -15.87
N GLU A 242 -4.70 0.14 -17.13
CA GLU A 242 -5.38 0.76 -18.27
C GLU A 242 -6.40 -0.25 -18.81
N ASP A 243 -7.67 -0.06 -18.46
CA ASP A 243 -8.77 -0.87 -18.98
C ASP A 243 -9.33 -0.22 -20.25
N PRO A 244 -9.46 -0.95 -21.37
CA PRO A 244 -9.86 -0.35 -22.65
C PRO A 244 -11.27 0.25 -22.64
N ASP A 245 -12.15 -0.23 -21.75
CA ASP A 245 -13.56 0.17 -21.73
C ASP A 245 -13.87 1.14 -20.58
N ARG A 246 -13.12 1.07 -19.47
CA ARG A 246 -13.38 1.82 -18.22
C ARG A 246 -12.30 2.85 -17.87
N GLY A 247 -11.22 2.94 -18.64
CA GLY A 247 -10.11 3.84 -18.38
C GLY A 247 -9.20 3.35 -17.25
N LEU A 248 -8.76 4.25 -16.37
CA LEU A 248 -7.80 3.93 -15.31
C LEU A 248 -8.48 3.29 -14.11
N LEU A 249 -7.90 2.18 -13.63
CA LEU A 249 -8.35 1.43 -12.46
C LEU A 249 -7.22 1.28 -11.46
N VAL A 250 -7.45 1.61 -10.19
CA VAL A 250 -6.48 1.39 -9.10
C VAL A 250 -6.47 -0.09 -8.73
N ASN A 251 -5.33 -0.76 -8.95
CA ASN A 251 -5.16 -2.17 -8.64
C ASN A 251 -4.59 -2.44 -7.25
N GLU A 252 -3.69 -1.59 -6.78
CA GLU A 252 -2.98 -1.76 -5.50
C GLU A 252 -2.43 -0.42 -5.01
N VAL A 253 -2.37 -0.23 -3.68
CA VAL A 253 -1.70 0.89 -3.02
C VAL A 253 -0.64 0.33 -2.09
N ASN A 254 0.61 0.77 -2.25
CA ASN A 254 1.77 0.26 -1.52
C ASN A 254 2.33 1.33 -0.60
N TYR A 255 2.36 1.11 0.73
CA TYR A 255 2.79 2.10 1.72
C TYR A 255 4.32 2.10 1.98
N THR A 256 5.01 0.98 1.75
CA THR A 256 6.49 0.92 1.79
C THR A 256 7.01 0.83 0.36
N MET A 257 6.92 1.95 -0.37
CA MET A 257 7.20 1.98 -1.80
C MET A 257 8.68 1.73 -2.14
N GLU A 258 8.90 0.94 -3.21
CA GLU A 258 10.21 0.78 -3.87
C GLU A 258 10.27 1.74 -5.06
N PHE A 259 11.30 2.58 -5.12
CA PHE A 259 11.37 3.69 -6.08
C PHE A 259 12.67 3.78 -6.87
N ARG A 260 13.69 2.96 -6.56
CA ARG A 260 15.02 3.06 -7.21
C ARG A 260 14.98 3.02 -8.74
N ASN A 261 14.10 2.16 -9.30
CA ASN A 261 13.96 1.99 -10.74
C ASN A 261 13.12 3.10 -11.41
N SER A 262 12.64 4.07 -10.65
CA SER A 262 11.77 5.14 -11.11
C SER A 262 12.48 6.49 -11.20
N ILE A 263 13.61 6.64 -10.47
CA ILE A 263 14.36 7.90 -10.43
C ILE A 263 14.94 8.23 -11.81
N ALA A 264 15.69 7.31 -12.41
CA ALA A 264 16.35 7.56 -13.69
C ALA A 264 15.34 7.82 -14.84
N PRO A 265 14.25 7.04 -15.03
CA PRO A 265 13.28 7.31 -16.08
C PRO A 265 12.51 8.62 -15.92
N THR A 266 12.25 9.06 -14.69
CA THR A 266 11.44 10.26 -14.42
C THR A 266 12.25 11.52 -14.19
N GLY A 267 13.53 11.40 -13.80
CA GLY A 267 14.39 12.50 -13.39
C GLY A 267 13.99 13.16 -12.06
N VAL A 268 13.03 12.55 -11.32
CA VAL A 268 12.52 13.09 -10.04
C VAL A 268 13.35 12.54 -8.88
N ASP A 269 13.84 13.42 -8.00
CA ASP A 269 14.47 13.03 -6.72
C ASP A 269 13.38 12.61 -5.72
N ILE A 270 12.90 11.35 -5.87
CA ILE A 270 11.85 10.79 -5.03
C ILE A 270 12.26 10.77 -3.54
N PRO A 271 13.50 10.35 -3.18
CA PRO A 271 13.98 10.44 -1.79
C PRO A 271 13.84 11.81 -1.18
N ASP A 272 14.21 12.86 -1.92
CA ASP A 272 14.12 14.24 -1.44
C ASP A 272 12.69 14.68 -1.14
N LYS A 273 11.72 14.27 -2.00
CA LYS A 273 10.30 14.51 -1.77
C LYS A 273 9.77 13.79 -0.54
N VAL A 274 10.22 12.54 -0.31
CA VAL A 274 9.85 11.77 0.90
C VAL A 274 10.39 12.44 2.15
N VAL A 275 11.64 12.92 2.12
CA VAL A 275 12.25 13.66 3.23
C VAL A 275 11.50 14.95 3.51
N ASP A 276 11.19 15.77 2.49
CA ASP A 276 10.41 16.99 2.64
C ASP A 276 9.07 16.73 3.34
N PHE A 277 8.34 15.70 2.89
CA PHE A 277 7.08 15.31 3.52
C PHE A 277 7.28 14.85 4.96
N THR A 278 8.31 14.05 5.24
CA THR A 278 8.63 13.58 6.59
C THR A 278 8.90 14.74 7.54
N LEU A 279 9.72 15.71 7.12
CA LEU A 279 10.03 16.89 7.92
C LEU A 279 8.79 17.78 8.13
N LYS A 280 7.88 17.83 7.16
CA LYS A 280 6.60 18.50 7.28
C LYS A 280 5.70 17.80 8.30
N VAL A 281 5.62 16.46 8.30
CA VAL A 281 4.89 15.69 9.31
C VAL A 281 5.45 15.95 10.71
N ALA A 282 6.77 15.95 10.85
CA ALA A 282 7.43 16.25 12.13
C ALA A 282 7.03 17.64 12.67
N LYS A 283 6.95 18.63 11.80
CA LYS A 283 6.66 20.02 12.16
C LYS A 283 5.15 20.28 12.36
N ASP A 284 4.36 19.92 11.35
CA ASP A 284 2.98 20.40 11.20
C ASP A 284 1.92 19.31 11.51
N GLY A 285 2.35 18.05 11.66
CA GLY A 285 1.48 16.89 11.87
C GLY A 285 0.94 16.28 10.57
N TRP A 286 0.27 15.13 10.70
CA TRP A 286 -0.14 14.29 9.58
C TRP A 286 -1.16 14.96 8.65
N ALA A 287 -2.23 15.49 9.21
CA ALA A 287 -3.30 16.12 8.44
C ALA A 287 -2.80 17.31 7.63
N ALA A 288 -2.06 18.22 8.27
CA ALA A 288 -1.49 19.41 7.62
C ALA A 288 -0.46 19.03 6.55
N ALA A 289 0.37 18.00 6.79
CA ALA A 289 1.32 17.51 5.80
C ALA A 289 0.62 16.98 4.54
N ASN A 290 -0.52 16.29 4.70
CA ASN A 290 -1.35 15.81 3.59
C ASN A 290 -2.25 16.89 2.95
N GLY A 291 -2.20 18.14 3.44
CA GLY A 291 -3.02 19.23 2.91
C GLY A 291 -4.51 19.12 3.27
N TRP A 292 -4.84 18.38 4.32
CA TRP A 292 -6.22 18.20 4.77
C TRP A 292 -6.62 19.30 5.74
N LYS A 293 -7.89 19.71 5.66
CA LYS A 293 -8.50 20.69 6.59
C LYS A 293 -9.09 20.02 7.83
N ASP A 294 -9.27 18.72 7.77
CA ASP A 294 -9.78 17.82 8.81
C ASP A 294 -8.75 16.70 9.09
N GLU A 295 -8.95 15.89 10.11
CA GLU A 295 -8.05 14.79 10.45
C GLU A 295 -8.04 13.65 9.38
N GLY A 296 -8.74 13.82 8.26
CA GLY A 296 -8.87 12.83 7.20
C GLY A 296 -10.01 11.83 7.46
N PRO A 297 -10.14 10.81 6.60
CA PRO A 297 -11.19 9.84 6.76
C PRO A 297 -10.94 9.02 8.03
N HIS A 298 -11.68 9.32 9.09
CA HIS A 298 -11.89 8.34 10.14
C HIS A 298 -12.66 7.18 9.49
N LEU A 299 -12.20 5.95 9.67
CA LEU A 299 -13.05 4.78 9.44
C LEU A 299 -14.27 5.00 10.34
N THR A 300 -15.36 5.44 9.76
CA THR A 300 -16.61 5.61 10.45
C THR A 300 -16.96 4.24 10.99
N THR A 301 -16.86 4.07 12.29
CA THR A 301 -17.56 2.98 12.98
C THR A 301 -18.98 3.09 12.49
N VAL A 302 -19.44 2.11 11.71
CA VAL A 302 -20.85 2.03 11.31
C VAL A 302 -21.61 1.94 12.61
N THR A 303 -22.17 3.06 13.05
CA THR A 303 -23.14 3.08 14.13
C THR A 303 -24.34 2.34 13.53
N LEU A 304 -24.49 1.07 13.89
CA LEU A 304 -25.73 0.36 13.63
C LEU A 304 -26.83 1.22 14.23
N ALA A 305 -27.70 1.74 13.38
CA ALA A 305 -28.86 2.48 13.82
C ALA A 305 -29.63 1.55 14.79
N GLU A 306 -29.65 1.91 16.07
CA GLU A 306 -30.61 1.34 17.02
C GLU A 306 -31.99 1.72 16.53
N GLY A 307 -32.80 0.74 16.21
CA GLY A 307 -34.22 0.98 16.03
C GLY A 307 -34.86 0.28 14.86
N ALA A 308 -35.24 -0.96 15.09
CA ALA A 308 -36.54 -1.48 14.65
C ALA A 308 -36.93 -2.63 15.59
N SER A 309 -37.50 -2.28 16.72
CA SER A 309 -38.36 -3.18 17.49
C SER A 309 -39.67 -3.28 16.75
N ALA A 310 -40.03 -4.45 16.24
CA ALA A 310 -41.39 -4.98 16.16
C ALA A 310 -41.34 -6.48 15.85
#